data_efebec4aaeb9f6764949571eb6244ae3
#
_entry.id   efebec4aaeb9f6764949571eb6244ae3
#
_cell.length_a   1.000
_cell.length_b   1.000
_cell.length_c   1.000
_cell.angle_alpha   90.00
_cell.angle_beta   90.00
_cell.angle_gamma   90.00
#
_symmetry.space_group_name_H-M   'P 1'
#
loop_
_entity.id
_entity.type
_entity.pdbx_description
1 polymer ?
#
loop_
_entity_poly.entity_id
_entity_poly.type
_entity_poly.pdbx_seq_one_letter_code
_entity_poly.pdbx_strand_id
1 'polypeptide(L)'
;GDAYHITAPAESGDGAYRCVNAAMKRSGLNFSDIDYINAHGTSTPLGDMIELKAIRRAFGSALENASMSSTKSAVGHLLGAAGAVEAIYSILAIRDNVAPPTLNLNDPSEGCEGVDLVPHQAKERTINAALSNSFGFGGTNASLVFKVPD
;
A
#
# COMPACT_ATOMS: atom_id res chain seq x y z
N GLY A 1 -1.37 14.13 9.41
CA GLY A 1 -0.35 13.61 10.34
C GLY A 1 -0.97 12.95 11.55
N ASP A 2 -0.19 12.10 12.24
CA ASP A 2 -0.67 11.33 13.39
C ASP A 2 -0.55 12.09 14.70
N ALA A 3 0.42 13.00 14.79
CA ALA A 3 0.77 13.75 16.01
C ALA A 3 0.98 12.80 17.23
N TYR A 4 1.60 11.65 16.99
CA TYR A 4 1.74 10.58 17.98
C TYR A 4 3.20 10.42 18.45
N HIS A 5 4.10 10.04 17.55
CA HIS A 5 5.50 9.76 17.86
C HIS A 5 6.40 10.19 16.70
N ILE A 6 7.69 10.44 16.99
CA ILE A 6 8.61 10.96 15.98
C ILE A 6 8.95 9.93 14.87
N THR A 7 8.88 8.62 15.18
CA THR A 7 9.23 7.56 14.22
C THR A 7 8.23 6.42 14.13
N ALA A 8 7.38 6.22 15.14
CA ALA A 8 6.42 5.12 15.18
C ALA A 8 5.03 5.57 14.77
N PRO A 9 4.29 4.78 13.97
CA PRO A 9 2.87 5.02 13.74
C PRO A 9 2.06 4.76 15.02
N ALA A 10 0.92 5.43 15.14
CA ALA A 10 -0.02 5.11 16.22
C ALA A 10 -0.53 3.66 16.08
N GLU A 11 -0.58 2.91 17.18
CA GLU A 11 -0.99 1.50 17.17
C GLU A 11 -2.38 1.25 16.57
N SER A 12 -3.27 2.23 16.67
CA SER A 12 -4.60 2.19 16.08
C SER A 12 -4.60 2.22 14.54
N GLY A 13 -3.49 2.64 13.90
CA GLY A 13 -3.38 2.88 12.46
C GLY A 13 -4.29 4.00 11.95
N ASP A 14 -4.85 4.84 12.84
CA ASP A 14 -5.85 5.83 12.46
C ASP A 14 -5.33 6.86 11.45
N GLY A 15 -4.06 7.26 11.56
CA GLY A 15 -3.44 8.19 10.62
C GLY A 15 -3.40 7.63 9.19
N ALA A 16 -2.94 6.39 9.03
CA ALA A 16 -2.94 5.68 7.75
C ALA A 16 -4.37 5.49 7.22
N TYR A 17 -5.29 5.03 8.07
CA TYR A 17 -6.70 4.86 7.73
C TYR A 17 -7.34 6.16 7.23
N ARG A 18 -7.16 7.28 7.94
CA ARG A 18 -7.70 8.59 7.51
C ARG A 18 -7.07 9.07 6.21
N CYS A 19 -5.77 8.83 6.01
CA CYS A 19 -5.06 9.21 4.81
C CYS A 19 -5.62 8.47 3.58
N VAL A 20 -5.74 7.17 3.66
CA VAL A 20 -6.31 6.32 2.60
C VAL A 20 -7.75 6.73 2.28
N ASN A 21 -8.60 6.91 3.29
CA ASN A 21 -9.98 7.36 3.07
C ASN A 21 -10.06 8.74 2.39
N ALA A 22 -9.16 9.65 2.75
CA ALA A 22 -9.11 10.97 2.13
C ALA A 22 -8.71 10.90 0.65
N ALA A 23 -7.75 10.03 0.31
CA ALA A 23 -7.34 9.78 -1.08
C ALA A 23 -8.48 9.16 -1.89
N MET A 24 -9.10 8.11 -1.37
CA MET A 24 -10.25 7.46 -2.02
C MET A 24 -11.42 8.41 -2.25
N LYS A 25 -11.80 9.19 -1.23
CA LYS A 25 -12.85 10.20 -1.37
C LYS A 25 -12.55 11.23 -2.47
N ARG A 26 -11.28 11.62 -2.62
CA ARG A 26 -10.86 12.60 -3.65
C ARG A 26 -10.76 12.00 -5.04
N SER A 27 -10.47 10.71 -5.15
CA SER A 27 -10.39 10.02 -6.44
C SER A 27 -11.76 9.81 -7.09
N GLY A 28 -12.84 9.80 -6.29
CA GLY A 28 -14.18 9.47 -6.76
C GLY A 28 -14.38 7.96 -7.02
N LEU A 29 -13.40 7.13 -6.69
CA LEU A 29 -13.48 5.67 -6.82
C LEU A 29 -14.00 5.02 -5.54
N ASN A 30 -14.56 3.81 -5.68
CA ASN A 30 -14.85 2.92 -4.57
C ASN A 30 -13.61 2.09 -4.22
N PHE A 31 -13.54 1.56 -3.00
CA PHE A 31 -12.47 0.65 -2.62
C PHE A 31 -12.40 -0.62 -3.48
N SER A 32 -13.54 -1.08 -3.99
CA SER A 32 -13.64 -2.21 -4.92
C SER A 32 -13.05 -1.94 -6.31
N ASP A 33 -12.78 -0.69 -6.65
CA ASP A 33 -12.21 -0.29 -7.93
C ASP A 33 -10.67 -0.35 -7.90
N ILE A 34 -10.06 -0.51 -6.70
CA ILE A 34 -8.61 -0.60 -6.54
C ILE A 34 -8.16 -2.05 -6.72
N ASP A 35 -7.37 -2.28 -7.76
CA ASP A 35 -6.83 -3.59 -8.08
C ASP A 35 -5.45 -3.85 -7.45
N TYR A 36 -4.67 -2.79 -7.21
CA TYR A 36 -3.31 -2.90 -6.68
C TYR A 36 -3.03 -1.85 -5.60
N ILE A 37 -2.33 -2.27 -4.55
CA ILE A 37 -1.87 -1.42 -3.46
C ILE A 37 -0.35 -1.53 -3.36
N ASN A 38 0.37 -0.43 -3.63
CA ASN A 38 1.78 -0.31 -3.29
C ASN A 38 1.89 0.16 -1.85
N ALA A 39 2.23 -0.75 -0.97
CA ALA A 39 2.33 -0.50 0.46
C ALA A 39 3.56 0.34 0.82
N HIS A 40 3.49 1.10 1.89
CA HIS A 40 4.67 1.68 2.50
C HIS A 40 5.64 0.59 2.95
N GLY A 41 5.15 -0.45 3.63
CA GLY A 41 5.80 -1.75 3.86
C GLY A 41 7.31 -1.71 4.01
N THR A 42 7.80 -1.17 5.13
CA THR A 42 9.25 -0.96 5.38
C THR A 42 9.94 -2.17 6.00
N SER A 43 9.23 -3.28 6.16
CA SER A 43 9.71 -4.49 6.84
C SER A 43 10.07 -4.25 8.32
N THR A 44 9.26 -3.43 8.99
CA THR A 44 9.36 -3.26 10.43
C THR A 44 8.24 -4.04 11.14
N PRO A 45 8.53 -4.72 12.28
CA PRO A 45 7.55 -5.60 12.93
C PRO A 45 6.23 -4.90 13.27
N LEU A 46 6.28 -3.63 13.67
CA LEU A 46 5.11 -2.87 14.07
C LEU A 46 4.47 -2.14 12.88
N GLY A 47 5.28 -1.54 12.00
CA GLY A 47 4.82 -0.67 10.92
C GLY A 47 3.96 -1.41 9.92
N ASP A 48 4.42 -2.56 9.44
CA ASP A 48 3.75 -3.35 8.41
C ASP A 48 2.38 -3.86 8.90
N MET A 49 2.30 -4.32 10.15
CA MET A 49 1.05 -4.82 10.71
C MET A 49 0.03 -3.70 10.98
N ILE A 50 0.50 -2.52 11.38
CA ILE A 50 -0.37 -1.35 11.57
C ILE A 50 -0.90 -0.88 10.21
N GLU A 51 -0.06 -0.83 9.18
CA GLU A 51 -0.50 -0.52 7.82
C GLU A 51 -1.56 -1.51 7.34
N LEU A 52 -1.28 -2.81 7.45
CA LEU A 52 -2.22 -3.84 7.01
C LEU A 52 -3.57 -3.74 7.75
N LYS A 53 -3.55 -3.52 9.07
CA LYS A 53 -4.78 -3.29 9.85
C LYS A 53 -5.56 -2.07 9.37
N ALA A 54 -4.87 -0.97 9.06
CA ALA A 54 -5.49 0.24 8.54
C ALA A 54 -6.13 0.02 7.15
N ILE A 55 -5.43 -0.71 6.28
CA ILE A 55 -5.94 -1.09 4.94
C ILE A 55 -7.14 -2.03 5.06
N ARG A 56 -7.06 -3.08 5.89
CA ARG A 56 -8.21 -3.97 6.15
C ARG A 56 -9.44 -3.21 6.65
N ARG A 57 -9.22 -2.28 7.58
CA ARG A 57 -10.31 -1.44 8.11
C ARG A 57 -10.93 -0.54 7.04
N ALA A 58 -10.13 -0.03 6.11
CA ALA A 58 -10.60 0.86 5.04
C ALA A 58 -11.31 0.10 3.92
N PHE A 59 -10.74 -1.00 3.47
CA PHE A 59 -11.23 -1.76 2.31
C PHE A 59 -12.33 -2.76 2.66
N GLY A 60 -12.36 -3.28 3.90
CA GLY A 60 -13.25 -4.38 4.24
C GLY A 60 -13.07 -5.57 3.30
N SER A 61 -14.17 -6.13 2.80
CA SER A 61 -14.14 -7.25 1.85
C SER A 61 -13.56 -6.90 0.47
N ALA A 62 -13.47 -5.63 0.10
CA ALA A 62 -12.87 -5.23 -1.18
C ALA A 62 -11.37 -5.61 -1.27
N LEU A 63 -10.69 -5.77 -0.12
CA LEU A 63 -9.28 -6.16 -0.08
C LEU A 63 -9.02 -7.57 -0.64
N GLU A 64 -10.01 -8.46 -0.58
CA GLU A 64 -9.90 -9.82 -1.12
C GLU A 64 -9.67 -9.83 -2.65
N ASN A 65 -10.08 -8.76 -3.33
CA ASN A 65 -9.93 -8.61 -4.77
C ASN A 65 -8.74 -7.74 -5.19
N ALA A 66 -7.98 -7.18 -4.25
CA ALA A 66 -6.80 -6.39 -4.52
C ALA A 66 -5.51 -7.19 -4.26
N SER A 67 -4.46 -6.92 -5.04
CA SER A 67 -3.11 -7.34 -4.69
C SER A 67 -2.40 -6.21 -3.93
N MET A 68 -1.63 -6.54 -2.91
CA MET A 68 -0.86 -5.58 -2.11
C MET A 68 0.60 -6.03 -2.04
N SER A 69 1.54 -5.18 -2.35
CA SER A 69 2.96 -5.51 -2.23
C SER A 69 3.81 -4.32 -1.83
N SER A 70 5.01 -4.58 -1.31
CA SER A 70 6.01 -3.55 -1.06
C SER A 70 7.17 -3.68 -2.03
N THR A 71 7.29 -2.72 -2.95
CA THR A 71 8.41 -2.65 -3.88
C THR A 71 9.73 -2.29 -3.21
N LYS A 72 9.70 -1.86 -1.94
CA LYS A 72 10.90 -1.69 -1.10
C LYS A 72 11.65 -3.01 -0.90
N SER A 73 10.98 -4.14 -1.01
CA SER A 73 11.61 -5.47 -0.99
C SER A 73 12.65 -5.67 -2.10
N ALA A 74 12.51 -4.95 -3.23
CA ALA A 74 13.42 -5.01 -4.37
C ALA A 74 14.47 -3.89 -4.37
N VAL A 75 14.10 -2.67 -3.99
CA VAL A 75 14.94 -1.48 -4.18
C VAL A 75 15.40 -0.82 -2.88
N GLY A 76 14.93 -1.31 -1.73
CA GLY A 76 15.16 -0.69 -0.43
C GLY A 76 14.29 0.56 -0.22
N HIS A 77 14.45 1.18 0.95
CA HIS A 77 13.73 2.40 1.30
C HIS A 77 14.50 3.63 0.85
N LEU A 78 14.04 4.30 -0.20
CA LEU A 78 14.71 5.46 -0.80
C LEU A 78 14.41 6.79 -0.08
N LEU A 79 13.88 6.74 1.14
CA LEU A 79 13.60 7.92 1.99
C LEU A 79 12.74 8.96 1.25
N GLY A 80 13.26 10.19 1.04
CA GLY A 80 12.53 11.25 0.36
C GLY A 80 12.16 10.96 -1.09
N ALA A 81 12.84 10.03 -1.76
CA ALA A 81 12.52 9.60 -3.13
C ALA A 81 11.52 8.43 -3.18
N ALA A 82 11.28 7.74 -2.05
CA ALA A 82 10.48 6.50 -2.02
C ALA A 82 9.10 6.69 -2.64
N GLY A 83 8.35 7.69 -2.22
CA GLY A 83 6.99 7.92 -2.73
C GLY A 83 6.93 8.19 -4.22
N ALA A 84 7.93 8.90 -4.79
CA ALA A 84 7.98 9.16 -6.23
C ALA A 84 8.28 7.89 -7.04
N VAL A 85 9.22 7.07 -6.57
CA VAL A 85 9.56 5.79 -7.22
C VAL A 85 8.38 4.82 -7.14
N GLU A 86 7.72 4.74 -6.00
CA GLU A 86 6.54 3.89 -5.80
C GLU A 86 5.33 4.35 -6.62
N ALA A 87 5.16 5.66 -6.82
CA ALA A 87 4.18 6.20 -7.75
C ALA A 87 4.46 5.75 -9.19
N ILE A 88 5.73 5.79 -9.64
CA ILE A 88 6.13 5.29 -10.96
C ILE A 88 5.82 3.80 -11.08
N TYR A 89 6.17 2.97 -10.09
CA TYR A 89 5.86 1.54 -10.11
C TYR A 89 4.35 1.28 -10.15
N SER A 90 3.54 2.07 -9.46
CA SER A 90 2.08 1.94 -9.50
C SER A 90 1.52 2.28 -10.89
N ILE A 91 2.06 3.31 -11.55
CA ILE A 91 1.69 3.66 -12.93
C ILE A 91 2.12 2.56 -13.91
N LEU A 92 3.32 2.01 -13.75
CA LEU A 92 3.81 0.91 -14.58
C LEU A 92 2.99 -0.36 -14.36
N ALA A 93 2.57 -0.65 -13.12
CA ALA A 93 1.70 -1.78 -12.81
C ALA A 93 0.36 -1.68 -13.56
N ILE A 94 -0.23 -0.49 -13.63
CA ILE A 94 -1.44 -0.23 -14.43
C ILE A 94 -1.15 -0.43 -15.92
N ARG A 95 -0.07 0.18 -16.44
CA ARG A 95 0.27 0.11 -17.87
C ARG A 95 0.48 -1.32 -18.35
N ASP A 96 1.20 -2.11 -17.56
CA ASP A 96 1.67 -3.44 -17.96
C ASP A 96 0.74 -4.57 -17.47
N ASN A 97 -0.27 -4.25 -16.65
CA ASN A 97 -1.16 -5.21 -16.02
C ASN A 97 -0.40 -6.27 -15.20
N VAL A 98 0.58 -5.81 -14.40
CA VAL A 98 1.44 -6.65 -13.57
C VAL A 98 1.56 -6.06 -12.17
N ALA A 99 1.15 -6.79 -11.15
CA ALA A 99 1.40 -6.44 -9.76
C ALA A 99 2.86 -6.79 -9.41
N PRO A 100 3.69 -5.81 -8.99
CA PRO A 100 5.06 -6.06 -8.55
C PRO A 100 5.10 -6.97 -7.32
N PRO A 101 6.14 -7.79 -7.15
CA PRO A 101 6.22 -8.73 -6.04
C PRO A 101 6.65 -8.05 -4.72
N THR A 102 6.30 -8.68 -3.61
CA THR A 102 7.04 -8.58 -2.35
C THR A 102 8.13 -9.67 -2.38
N LEU A 103 9.37 -9.28 -2.70
CA LEU A 103 10.50 -10.21 -2.69
C LEU A 103 10.82 -10.67 -1.27
N ASN A 104 11.37 -11.88 -1.15
CA ASN A 104 11.81 -12.47 0.12
C ASN A 104 10.72 -12.68 1.18
N LEU A 105 9.46 -12.64 0.79
CA LEU A 105 8.32 -12.90 1.67
C LEU A 105 8.13 -14.42 1.83
N ASN A 106 8.99 -15.05 2.66
CA ASN A 106 8.97 -16.50 2.90
C ASN A 106 8.01 -16.90 4.02
N ASP A 107 7.86 -16.03 5.01
CA ASP A 107 7.09 -16.30 6.24
C ASP A 107 6.27 -15.05 6.60
N PRO A 108 5.08 -14.90 6.03
CA PRO A 108 4.20 -13.77 6.34
C PRO A 108 3.79 -13.81 7.82
N SER A 109 3.77 -12.66 8.46
CA SER A 109 3.34 -12.54 9.85
C SER A 109 1.86 -12.96 10.02
N GLU A 110 1.50 -13.41 11.22
CA GLU A 110 0.12 -13.63 11.61
C GLU A 110 -0.74 -12.39 11.33
N GLY A 111 -1.94 -12.57 10.80
CA GLY A 111 -2.84 -11.50 10.40
C GLY A 111 -2.73 -11.09 8.92
N CYS A 112 -1.87 -11.75 8.15
CA CYS A 112 -1.77 -11.56 6.69
C CYS A 112 -2.72 -12.46 5.89
N GLU A 113 -3.45 -13.37 6.55
CA GLU A 113 -4.29 -14.38 5.91
C GLU A 113 -5.38 -13.72 5.03
N GLY A 114 -5.58 -14.28 3.85
CA GLY A 114 -6.59 -13.79 2.90
C GLY A 114 -6.24 -12.49 2.17
N VAL A 115 -5.00 -11.98 2.33
CA VAL A 115 -4.50 -10.86 1.52
C VAL A 115 -3.49 -11.39 0.52
N ASP A 116 -3.66 -11.02 -0.74
CA ASP A 116 -2.69 -11.32 -1.80
C ASP A 116 -1.50 -10.36 -1.70
N LEU A 117 -0.43 -10.78 -1.03
CA LEU A 117 0.79 -10.01 -0.82
C LEU A 117 1.80 -10.13 -1.97
N VAL A 118 1.45 -10.81 -3.05
CA VAL A 118 2.28 -11.05 -4.24
C VAL A 118 3.68 -11.55 -3.86
N PRO A 119 3.81 -12.72 -3.18
CA PRO A 119 5.11 -13.19 -2.72
C PRO A 119 6.01 -13.61 -3.88
N HIS A 120 7.29 -13.28 -3.80
CA HIS A 120 8.41 -13.71 -4.63
C HIS A 120 8.38 -13.31 -6.10
N GLN A 121 7.26 -13.46 -6.80
CA GLN A 121 7.15 -13.24 -8.24
C GLN A 121 6.04 -12.25 -8.57
N ALA A 122 6.27 -11.45 -9.62
CA ALA A 122 5.26 -10.56 -10.15
C ALA A 122 4.03 -11.37 -10.62
N LYS A 123 2.85 -10.79 -10.46
CA LYS A 123 1.58 -11.41 -10.79
C LYS A 123 0.89 -10.66 -11.92
N GLU A 124 0.67 -11.33 -13.02
CA GLU A 124 -0.19 -10.82 -14.10
C GLU A 124 -1.62 -10.73 -13.61
N ARG A 125 -2.21 -9.55 -13.76
CA ARG A 125 -3.62 -9.28 -13.45
C ARG A 125 -4.03 -7.95 -14.06
N THR A 126 -5.29 -7.80 -14.44
CA THR A 126 -5.83 -6.50 -14.85
C THR A 126 -5.74 -5.52 -13.68
N ILE A 127 -5.15 -4.35 -13.93
CA ILE A 127 -5.02 -3.27 -12.96
C ILE A 127 -5.52 -1.98 -13.61
N ASN A 128 -6.73 -1.55 -13.26
CA ASN A 128 -7.31 -0.31 -13.74
C ASN A 128 -7.04 0.86 -12.79
N ALA A 129 -6.92 0.55 -11.49
CA ALA A 129 -6.59 1.55 -10.50
C ALA A 129 -5.64 0.99 -9.44
N ALA A 130 -4.74 1.86 -8.97
CA ALA A 130 -3.76 1.55 -7.93
C ALA A 130 -3.73 2.61 -6.84
N LEU A 131 -3.50 2.19 -5.60
CA LEU A 131 -3.23 3.03 -4.45
C LEU A 131 -1.76 2.91 -4.06
N SER A 132 -1.07 4.03 -3.85
CA SER A 132 0.30 4.07 -3.34
C SER A 132 0.35 4.79 -2.00
N ASN A 133 0.89 4.13 -0.98
CA ASN A 133 0.98 4.63 0.39
C ASN A 133 2.39 5.01 0.80
N SER A 134 2.51 6.13 1.50
CA SER A 134 3.75 6.56 2.15
C SER A 134 3.44 7.10 3.55
N PHE A 135 3.95 6.42 4.58
CA PHE A 135 3.74 6.76 5.98
C PHE A 135 5.08 7.11 6.64
N GLY A 136 5.37 8.40 6.65
CA GLY A 136 6.68 8.92 7.05
C GLY A 136 6.80 9.20 8.55
N PHE A 137 8.04 9.37 8.99
CA PHE A 137 8.36 9.81 10.34
C PHE A 137 7.68 11.13 10.70
N GLY A 138 7.42 11.34 11.97
CA GLY A 138 6.63 12.47 12.46
C GLY A 138 5.13 12.33 12.19
N GLY A 139 4.69 11.14 11.73
CA GLY A 139 3.30 10.86 11.41
C GLY A 139 2.82 11.58 10.14
N THR A 140 3.72 11.90 9.22
CA THR A 140 3.36 12.48 7.93
C THR A 140 2.93 11.38 6.97
N ASN A 141 1.63 11.35 6.64
CA ASN A 141 1.03 10.31 5.81
C ASN A 141 0.57 10.89 4.48
N ALA A 142 0.82 10.15 3.40
CA ALA A 142 0.35 10.45 2.05
C ALA A 142 -0.15 9.16 1.37
N SER A 143 -1.24 9.28 0.63
CA SER A 143 -1.73 8.22 -0.24
C SER A 143 -2.13 8.82 -1.59
N LEU A 144 -1.71 8.18 -2.66
CA LEU A 144 -2.00 8.59 -4.04
C LEU A 144 -2.83 7.51 -4.72
N VAL A 145 -3.82 7.93 -5.49
CA VAL A 145 -4.61 7.03 -6.34
C VAL A 145 -4.32 7.34 -7.80
N PHE A 146 -4.02 6.30 -8.55
CA PHE A 146 -3.83 6.33 -10.00
C PHE A 146 -4.88 5.47 -10.67
N LYS A 147 -5.39 5.90 -11.82
CA LYS A 147 -6.31 5.10 -12.65
C LYS A 147 -5.94 5.22 -14.13
N VAL A 148 -6.42 4.27 -14.92
CA VAL A 148 -6.42 4.38 -16.39
C VAL A 148 -7.17 5.66 -16.76
N PRO A 149 -6.67 6.48 -17.71
CA PRO A 149 -7.45 7.59 -18.26
C PRO A 149 -8.77 7.14 -18.86
N ASP A 150 -9.81 7.97 -18.71
CA ASP A 150 -11.13 7.73 -19.30
C ASP A 150 -11.07 7.78 -20.83
#